data_291661afc1e7d82ec2b63c98a2f48f3d
#
_entry.id   291661afc1e7d82ec2b63c98a2f48f3d
#
_cell.length_a   1.000
_cell.length_b   1.000
_cell.length_c   1.000
_cell.angle_alpha   90.00
_cell.angle_beta   90.00
_cell.angle_gamma   90.00
#
_symmetry.space_group_name_H-M   'P 1'
#
loop_
_entity.id
_entity.type
_entity.pdbx_description
1 polymer ?
#
loop_
_entity_poly.entity_id
_entity_poly.type
_entity_poly.pdbx_seq_one_letter_code
_entity_poly.pdbx_strand_id
1 'polypeptide(L)'
;MATAADLRRIALSLTGTTEAPHFDRVAFKAARIYATLAADRLTANLKFSPDEQEFKCMLAADAFAPVPNAWGKQGWTTVTLAAVKVADLRDALETAWRHAVPSARSNAKPARGRRK
;
A
#
# COMPACT_ATOMS: atom_id res chain seq x y z
N MET A 1 -16.65 -6.20 -3.92
CA MET A 1 -16.32 -4.80 -3.61
C MET A 1 -15.72 -4.73 -2.22
N ALA A 2 -14.63 -4.00 -2.08
CA ALA A 2 -14.01 -3.80 -0.77
C ALA A 2 -14.53 -2.52 -0.12
N THR A 3 -14.36 -2.41 1.18
CA THR A 3 -14.78 -1.24 1.96
C THR A 3 -13.60 -0.71 2.78
N ALA A 4 -13.78 0.48 3.36
CA ALA A 4 -12.78 1.04 4.26
C ALA A 4 -12.56 0.14 5.48
N ALA A 5 -13.62 -0.51 5.98
CA ALA A 5 -13.49 -1.45 7.10
C ALA A 5 -12.64 -2.66 6.70
N ASP A 6 -12.80 -3.15 5.47
CA ASP A 6 -11.96 -4.24 4.95
C ASP A 6 -10.50 -3.82 4.91
N LEU A 7 -10.23 -2.61 4.38
CA LEU A 7 -8.86 -2.10 4.29
C LEU A 7 -8.22 -2.03 5.68
N ARG A 8 -8.94 -1.46 6.65
CA ARG A 8 -8.44 -1.32 8.01
C ARG A 8 -8.14 -2.68 8.63
N ARG A 9 -9.08 -3.63 8.49
CA ARG A 9 -8.92 -4.98 9.03
C ARG A 9 -7.70 -5.68 8.44
N ILE A 10 -7.54 -5.61 7.14
CA ILE A 10 -6.42 -6.27 6.46
C ILE A 10 -5.10 -5.60 6.85
N ALA A 11 -5.03 -4.28 6.79
CA ALA A 11 -3.80 -3.57 7.12
C ALA A 11 -3.36 -3.87 8.55
N LEU A 12 -4.28 -3.83 9.51
CA LEU A 12 -3.93 -4.10 10.90
C LEU A 12 -3.55 -5.55 11.14
N SER A 13 -3.91 -6.48 10.24
CA SER A 13 -3.47 -7.87 10.32
C SER A 13 -2.04 -8.06 9.86
N LEU A 14 -1.47 -7.10 9.12
CA LEU A 14 -0.11 -7.21 8.62
C LEU A 14 0.87 -6.84 9.73
N THR A 15 1.90 -7.67 9.90
CA THR A 15 2.82 -7.59 11.04
C THR A 15 3.41 -6.19 11.20
N GLY A 16 3.36 -5.68 12.42
CA GLY A 16 3.96 -4.39 12.77
C GLY A 16 3.17 -3.17 12.36
N THR A 17 1.97 -3.34 11.79
CA THR A 17 1.17 -2.21 11.32
C THR A 17 0.45 -1.54 12.49
N THR A 18 0.56 -0.21 12.54
CA THR A 18 -0.21 0.63 13.43
C THR A 18 -0.98 1.67 12.63
N GLU A 19 -2.01 2.22 13.23
CA GLU A 19 -2.91 3.18 12.62
C GLU A 19 -2.78 4.51 13.34
N ALA A 20 -2.71 5.62 12.60
CA ALA A 20 -2.58 6.96 13.20
C ALA A 20 -3.17 8.01 12.28
N PRO A 21 -3.65 9.13 12.85
CA PRO A 21 -4.08 10.25 12.03
C PRO A 21 -2.92 10.82 11.21
N HIS A 22 -3.23 11.29 10.00
CA HIS A 22 -2.23 11.88 9.11
C HIS A 22 -2.92 12.97 8.29
N PHE A 23 -2.92 14.20 8.81
CA PHE A 23 -3.69 15.32 8.26
C PHE A 23 -5.18 14.95 8.30
N ASP A 24 -5.88 14.99 7.17
CA ASP A 24 -7.29 14.60 7.08
C ASP A 24 -7.47 13.12 6.74
N ARG A 25 -6.37 12.35 6.72
CA ARG A 25 -6.39 10.93 6.36
C ARG A 25 -6.02 10.08 7.56
N VAL A 26 -6.17 8.77 7.41
CA VAL A 26 -5.70 7.79 8.39
C VAL A 26 -4.54 7.03 7.75
N ALA A 27 -3.39 7.01 8.42
CA ALA A 27 -2.21 6.34 7.92
C ALA A 27 -2.05 4.96 8.56
N PHE A 28 -1.60 4.00 7.76
CA PHE A 28 -1.21 2.68 8.22
C PHE A 28 0.30 2.53 8.00
N LYS A 29 1.00 2.21 9.06
CA LYS A 29 2.44 2.32 9.12
C LYS A 29 3.04 1.07 9.74
N ALA A 30 4.12 0.55 9.12
CA ALA A 30 5.00 -0.42 9.75
C ALA A 30 6.28 0.36 10.15
N ALA A 31 7.42 0.16 9.50
CA ALA A 31 8.56 1.06 9.74
C ALA A 31 8.32 2.43 9.08
N ARG A 32 7.53 2.45 8.02
CA ARG A 32 7.13 3.70 7.35
C ARG A 32 5.68 3.57 6.90
N ILE A 33 5.07 4.69 6.56
CA ILE A 33 3.68 4.70 6.07
C ILE A 33 3.65 4.01 4.69
N TYR A 34 2.72 3.06 4.53
CA TYR A 34 2.56 2.37 3.25
C TYR A 34 1.14 2.49 2.69
N ALA A 35 0.20 2.98 3.48
CA ALA A 35 -1.18 3.18 3.04
C ALA A 35 -1.80 4.32 3.81
N THR A 36 -2.65 5.10 3.12
CA THR A 36 -3.48 6.10 3.80
C THR A 36 -4.90 5.98 3.28
N LEU A 37 -5.87 6.11 4.18
CA LEU A 37 -7.30 6.06 3.85
C LEU A 37 -7.84 7.48 3.81
N ALA A 38 -8.54 7.81 2.72
CA ALA A 38 -9.12 9.14 2.55
C ALA A 38 -10.24 9.40 3.58
N ALA A 39 -10.47 10.67 3.88
CA ALA A 39 -11.48 11.08 4.86
C ALA A 39 -12.88 10.61 4.46
N ASP A 40 -13.19 10.60 3.16
CA ASP A 40 -14.49 10.13 2.67
C ASP A 40 -14.60 8.60 2.66
N ARG A 41 -13.51 7.89 2.93
CA ARG A 41 -13.45 6.44 3.05
C ARG A 41 -13.75 5.71 1.74
N LEU A 42 -13.64 6.38 0.60
CA LEU A 42 -13.92 5.81 -0.73
C LEU A 42 -12.67 5.38 -1.45
N THR A 43 -11.54 6.00 -1.15
CA THR A 43 -10.25 5.70 -1.79
C THR A 43 -9.15 5.60 -0.76
N ALA A 44 -8.06 4.96 -1.17
CA ALA A 44 -6.85 4.87 -0.36
C ALA A 44 -5.65 5.04 -1.26
N ASN A 45 -4.54 5.54 -0.71
CA ASN A 45 -3.27 5.61 -1.43
C ASN A 45 -2.35 4.54 -0.87
N LEU A 46 -1.73 3.77 -1.77
CA LEU A 46 -0.82 2.67 -1.40
C LEU A 46 0.54 2.92 -2.03
N LYS A 47 1.60 2.61 -1.30
CA LYS A 47 2.96 2.82 -1.77
C LYS A 47 3.47 1.57 -2.48
N PHE A 48 3.54 1.63 -3.79
CA PHE A 48 4.14 0.59 -4.62
C PHE A 48 5.49 1.06 -5.16
N SER A 49 6.24 0.15 -5.78
CA SER A 49 7.32 0.59 -6.67
C SER A 49 6.70 1.12 -7.97
N PRO A 50 7.42 1.93 -8.76
CA PRO A 50 6.87 2.37 -10.05
C PRO A 50 6.46 1.22 -10.97
N ASP A 51 7.21 0.11 -10.98
CA ASP A 51 6.86 -1.04 -11.80
C ASP A 51 5.59 -1.73 -11.31
N GLU A 52 5.43 -1.87 -9.99
CA GLU A 52 4.21 -2.43 -9.41
C GLU A 52 3.01 -1.56 -9.70
N GLN A 53 3.19 -0.24 -9.61
CA GLN A 53 2.16 0.73 -9.92
C GLN A 53 1.69 0.56 -11.37
N GLU A 54 2.63 0.51 -12.29
CA GLU A 54 2.33 0.36 -13.71
C GLU A 54 1.55 -0.93 -13.96
N PHE A 55 2.00 -2.02 -13.36
CA PHE A 55 1.36 -3.33 -13.52
C PHE A 55 -0.07 -3.32 -12.99
N LYS A 56 -0.29 -2.78 -11.77
CA LYS A 56 -1.62 -2.71 -11.18
C LYS A 56 -2.56 -1.84 -11.99
N CYS A 57 -2.06 -0.67 -12.44
CA CYS A 57 -2.88 0.25 -13.23
C CYS A 57 -3.24 -0.35 -14.59
N MET A 58 -2.34 -1.16 -15.17
CA MET A 58 -2.61 -1.83 -16.43
C MET A 58 -3.66 -2.92 -16.28
N LEU A 59 -3.59 -3.69 -15.19
CA LEU A 59 -4.51 -4.80 -14.97
C LEU A 59 -5.91 -4.33 -14.59
N ALA A 60 -6.02 -3.23 -13.85
CA ALA A 60 -7.31 -2.79 -13.31
C ALA A 60 -7.37 -1.26 -13.27
N ALA A 61 -7.43 -0.65 -14.45
CA ALA A 61 -7.41 0.81 -14.60
C ALA A 61 -8.61 1.50 -13.94
N ASP A 62 -9.71 0.78 -13.75
CA ASP A 62 -10.88 1.32 -13.05
C ASP A 62 -10.69 1.35 -11.53
N ALA A 63 -9.71 0.60 -11.02
CA ALA A 63 -9.47 0.48 -9.58
C ALA A 63 -8.20 1.22 -9.14
N PHE A 64 -7.15 1.23 -9.96
CA PHE A 64 -5.85 1.77 -9.59
C PHE A 64 -5.44 2.88 -10.54
N ALA A 65 -4.96 4.00 -9.98
CA ALA A 65 -4.42 5.11 -10.77
C ALA A 65 -3.27 5.76 -10.00
N PRO A 66 -2.23 6.23 -10.69
CA PRO A 66 -1.15 6.94 -9.98
C PRO A 66 -1.68 8.20 -9.29
N VAL A 67 -1.14 8.51 -8.13
CA VAL A 67 -1.42 9.80 -7.48
C VAL A 67 -0.94 10.89 -8.44
N PRO A 68 -1.75 11.94 -8.69
CA PRO A 68 -1.47 12.88 -9.79
C PRO A 68 -0.48 14.00 -9.40
N ASN A 69 0.68 13.63 -8.87
CA ASN A 69 1.74 14.60 -8.52
C ASN A 69 3.05 13.84 -8.36
N ALA A 70 4.05 14.49 -7.76
CA ALA A 70 5.38 13.88 -7.57
C ALA A 70 5.32 12.59 -6.76
N TRP A 71 4.37 12.45 -5.85
CA TRP A 71 4.20 11.23 -5.07
C TRP A 71 3.86 10.04 -5.99
N GLY A 72 3.04 10.28 -7.02
CA GLY A 72 2.71 9.23 -7.98
C GLY A 72 3.94 8.72 -8.71
N LYS A 73 4.89 9.59 -9.00
CA LYS A 73 6.15 9.18 -9.67
C LYS A 73 6.99 8.28 -8.79
N GLN A 74 6.79 8.33 -7.47
CA GLN A 74 7.50 7.46 -6.53
C GLN A 74 6.80 6.12 -6.33
N GLY A 75 5.63 5.92 -6.95
CA GLY A 75 4.87 4.69 -6.85
C GLY A 75 3.58 4.80 -6.02
N TRP A 76 3.30 5.96 -5.44
CA TRP A 76 2.04 6.13 -4.72
C TRP A 76 0.87 6.03 -5.69
N THR A 77 -0.07 5.16 -5.35
CA THR A 77 -1.16 4.75 -6.25
C THR A 77 -2.48 4.83 -5.48
N THR A 78 -3.47 5.45 -6.09
CA THR A 78 -4.82 5.52 -5.52
C THR A 78 -5.60 4.28 -5.91
N VAL A 79 -6.23 3.63 -4.94
CA VAL A 79 -7.16 2.53 -5.17
C VAL A 79 -8.57 3.00 -4.84
N THR A 80 -9.51 2.72 -5.75
CA THR A 80 -10.93 2.96 -5.53
C THR A 80 -11.50 1.70 -4.90
N LEU A 81 -11.90 1.78 -3.62
CA LEU A 81 -12.21 0.58 -2.83
C LEU A 81 -13.38 -0.20 -3.44
N ALA A 82 -14.43 0.50 -3.92
CA ALA A 82 -15.59 -0.16 -4.49
C ALA A 82 -15.27 -0.90 -5.80
N ALA A 83 -14.13 -0.63 -6.41
CA ALA A 83 -13.77 -1.24 -7.69
C ALA A 83 -12.85 -2.46 -7.55
N VAL A 84 -12.48 -2.84 -6.31
CA VAL A 84 -11.61 -4.01 -6.09
C VAL A 84 -12.32 -5.04 -5.24
N LYS A 85 -11.93 -6.30 -5.41
CA LYS A 85 -12.36 -7.38 -4.54
C LYS A 85 -11.48 -7.37 -3.29
N VAL A 86 -12.00 -7.93 -2.20
CA VAL A 86 -11.25 -8.02 -0.94
C VAL A 86 -9.91 -8.74 -1.15
N ALA A 87 -9.90 -9.83 -1.93
CA ALA A 87 -8.67 -10.58 -2.19
C ALA A 87 -7.63 -9.73 -2.92
N ASP A 88 -8.08 -8.90 -3.87
CA ASP A 88 -7.17 -8.03 -4.62
C ASP A 88 -6.67 -6.88 -3.74
N LEU A 89 -7.53 -6.38 -2.85
CA LEU A 89 -7.12 -5.35 -1.88
C LEU A 89 -6.07 -5.91 -0.93
N ARG A 90 -6.26 -7.15 -0.45
CA ARG A 90 -5.27 -7.81 0.42
C ARG A 90 -3.92 -7.92 -0.28
N ASP A 91 -3.91 -8.37 -1.53
CA ASP A 91 -2.68 -8.49 -2.30
C ASP A 91 -1.99 -7.14 -2.45
N ALA A 92 -2.77 -6.11 -2.76
CA ALA A 92 -2.22 -4.76 -2.93
C ALA A 92 -1.64 -4.22 -1.62
N LEU A 93 -2.34 -4.42 -0.49
CA LEU A 93 -1.84 -3.98 0.81
C LEU A 93 -0.57 -4.71 1.22
N GLU A 94 -0.51 -6.02 0.97
CA GLU A 94 0.70 -6.80 1.26
C GLU A 94 1.87 -6.31 0.42
N THR A 95 1.64 -6.00 -0.85
CA THR A 95 2.68 -5.47 -1.74
C THR A 95 3.24 -4.15 -1.18
N ALA A 96 2.36 -3.24 -0.78
CA ALA A 96 2.77 -1.97 -0.20
C ALA A 96 3.48 -2.17 1.14
N TRP A 97 2.95 -3.05 1.98
CA TRP A 97 3.51 -3.36 3.30
C TRP A 97 4.95 -3.88 3.20
N ARG A 98 5.25 -4.67 2.17
CA ARG A 98 6.62 -5.20 2.01
C ARG A 98 7.66 -4.11 1.84
N HIS A 99 7.27 -2.95 1.31
CA HIS A 99 8.17 -1.80 1.18
C HIS A 99 8.35 -1.06 2.50
N ALA A 100 7.47 -1.28 3.46
CA ALA A 100 7.45 -0.51 4.70
C ALA A 100 8.05 -1.26 5.88
N VAL A 101 8.25 -2.57 5.76
CA VAL A 101 8.86 -3.35 6.84
C VAL A 101 10.37 -3.35 6.68
N PRO A 102 11.12 -3.44 7.79
CA PRO A 102 12.56 -3.60 7.67
C PRO A 102 12.86 -4.89 6.90
N SER A 103 13.79 -4.82 5.98
CA SER A 103 14.21 -5.97 5.23
C SER A 103 14.73 -7.03 6.18
N ALA A 104 14.07 -8.10 6.15
CA ALA A 104 14.56 -9.23 6.92
C ALA A 104 15.60 -9.98 6.15
N ARG A 105 15.34 -9.12 5.60
CA ARG A 105 15.58 -9.24 4.81
C ARG A 105 16.42 -9.08 4.51
N SER A 106 16.25 -8.84 4.91
CA SER A 106 16.75 -8.63 4.55
C SER A 106 17.43 -8.79 4.73
N ASN A 107 17.36 -9.33 5.11
CA ASN A 107 17.85 -9.54 4.95
C ASN A 107 18.25 -9.74 4.72
N ALA A 108 18.26 -10.14 4.88
CA ALA A 108 18.60 -10.33 4.21
C ALA A 108 19.25 -10.34 3.79
N LYS A 109 19.49 -10.76 4.02
CA LYS A 109 20.10 -10.79 3.36
C LYS A 109 20.81 -10.60 3.24
N PRO A 110 21.01 -10.87 3.38
CA PRO A 110 21.71 -10.71 2.89
C PRO A 110 22.32 -10.46 2.69
N ALA A 111 22.35 -10.78 3.00
CA ALA A 111 22.86 -10.59 2.37
C ALA A 111 23.50 -10.33 2.17
N ARG A 112 23.67 -10.61 2.59
CA ARG A 112 24.28 -10.41 1.92
C ARG A 112 24.87 -9.98 1.71
N GLY A 113 24.77 -10.14 2.22
CA GLY A 113 25.22 -9.95 1.52
C GLY A 113 25.83 -9.60 1.54
N ARG A 114 26.28 -9.80 1.90
CA ARG A 114 26.85 -9.70 1.43
C ARG A 114 27.41 -9.31 1.12
N ARG A 115 27.20 -9.52 1.42
CA ARG A 115 27.71 -9.46 0.82
C ARG A 115 28.17 -9.02 0.47
N LYS A 116 28.13 -9.27 0.84
CA LYS A 116 28.50 -9.18 0.27
C LYS A 116 28.89 -8.84 0.05
#